data_a2c80a14191c4fae4a598255fd1f6abc
#
_entry.id   a2c80a14191c4fae4a598255fd1f6abc
#
_cell.length_a   1.000
_cell.length_b   1.000
_cell.length_c   1.000
_cell.angle_alpha   90.00
_cell.angle_beta   90.00
_cell.angle_gamma   90.00
#
_symmetry.space_group_name_H-M   'P 1'
#
loop_
_entity.id
_entity.type
_entity.pdbx_description
1 polymer ?
#
loop_
_entity_poly.entity_id
_entity_poly.type
_entity_poly.pdbx_seq_one_letter_code
_entity_poly.pdbx_strand_id
1 'polypeptide(L)'
;SISGKVKAVGKITLGTGASVDAITIESDGLMTVSPEIAPPVIQTKEDFLNAVKESGLVGLGGAGFPAHVKAASKDPLDTLLINAAECEPYLTSDNREALEDGEHVLDGIFAMMQWLGIQRTIIGIESNKPEAIKHLRELIAKDSRSNNRVGVLALKARYPQGAEKVLIKAATNRVVPMGKLPSSVGCVVMNITSAGFLGRYLETGIPLIEKRVTVDGSAIQSPQNVIVPIGTQISDMITFCGGYKGEPKKILYGGPMMGNAVFTDETPVMKTTNGVLAFNEKDATLLQSTACIHCGFCLTVCPMNLMPT
;
A
#
# COMPACT_ATOMS: atom_id res chain seq x y z
N SER A 1 9.21 -12.30 9.99
CA SER A 1 8.31 -12.67 11.08
C SER A 1 8.93 -12.22 12.42
N ILE A 2 8.58 -12.87 13.52
CA ILE A 2 9.07 -12.57 14.88
C ILE A 2 10.05 -13.65 15.33
N SER A 3 10.95 -13.33 16.30
CA SER A 3 11.74 -14.34 16.99
C SER A 3 10.85 -15.15 17.95
N GLY A 4 11.14 -16.47 18.07
CA GLY A 4 10.33 -17.34 18.92
C GLY A 4 10.30 -18.80 18.44
N LYS A 5 9.26 -19.53 18.84
CA LYS A 5 9.08 -20.96 18.51
C LYS A 5 7.82 -21.18 17.69
N VAL A 6 7.91 -22.00 16.64
CA VAL A 6 6.72 -22.45 15.90
C VAL A 6 5.88 -23.34 16.82
N LYS A 7 4.66 -22.90 17.10
CA LYS A 7 3.70 -23.59 17.97
C LYS A 7 2.76 -24.50 17.19
N ALA A 8 2.31 -24.06 16.02
CA ALA A 8 1.44 -24.82 15.14
C ALA A 8 1.62 -24.44 13.67
N VAL A 9 1.33 -25.40 12.79
CA VAL A 9 1.17 -25.21 11.35
C VAL A 9 -0.19 -25.77 10.99
N GLY A 10 -1.03 -24.99 10.36
CA GLY A 10 -2.40 -25.40 10.07
C GLY A 10 -3.18 -24.36 9.28
N LYS A 11 -4.50 -24.44 9.33
CA LYS A 11 -5.40 -23.47 8.70
C LYS A 11 -6.06 -22.58 9.75
N ILE A 12 -6.23 -21.31 9.39
CA ILE A 12 -7.05 -20.37 10.17
C ILE A 12 -8.16 -19.81 9.28
N THR A 13 -9.25 -19.41 9.91
CA THR A 13 -10.32 -18.68 9.23
C THR A 13 -10.14 -17.19 9.47
N LEU A 14 -9.99 -16.41 8.41
CA LEU A 14 -9.91 -14.96 8.49
C LEU A 14 -11.28 -14.35 8.82
N GLY A 15 -11.31 -13.13 9.33
CA GLY A 15 -12.54 -12.38 9.58
C GLY A 15 -13.40 -12.12 8.33
N THR A 16 -12.88 -12.39 7.14
CA THR A 16 -13.62 -12.41 5.87
C THR A 16 -14.34 -13.75 5.59
N GLY A 17 -14.12 -14.78 6.42
CA GLY A 17 -14.59 -16.14 6.19
C GLY A 17 -13.67 -17.02 5.34
N ALA A 18 -12.59 -16.47 4.78
CA ALA A 18 -11.64 -17.24 3.98
C ALA A 18 -10.75 -18.13 4.86
N SER A 19 -10.53 -19.40 4.47
CA SER A 19 -9.58 -20.29 5.13
C SER A 19 -8.23 -20.22 4.45
N VAL A 20 -7.17 -19.97 5.22
CA VAL A 20 -5.79 -19.83 4.73
C VAL A 20 -4.83 -20.69 5.55
N ASP A 21 -3.72 -21.08 4.94
CA ASP A 21 -2.64 -21.74 5.66
C ASP A 21 -1.92 -20.72 6.55
N ALA A 22 -1.58 -21.14 7.78
CA ALA A 22 -0.96 -20.28 8.76
C ALA A 22 0.11 -21.03 9.57
N ILE A 23 1.13 -20.28 9.98
CA ILE A 23 2.13 -20.70 10.95
C ILE A 23 1.94 -19.85 12.19
N THR A 24 1.64 -20.50 13.32
CA THR A 24 1.56 -19.83 14.61
C THR A 24 2.91 -19.84 15.28
N ILE A 25 3.43 -18.67 15.61
CA ILE A 25 4.71 -18.48 16.28
C ILE A 25 4.46 -17.89 17.66
N GLU A 26 4.94 -18.56 18.70
CA GLU A 26 4.98 -18.02 20.06
C GLU A 26 6.24 -17.16 20.19
N SER A 27 6.03 -15.83 20.32
CA SER A 27 7.15 -14.86 20.40
C SER A 27 7.91 -15.02 21.71
N ASP A 28 9.23 -14.85 21.64
CA ASP A 28 10.09 -14.70 22.81
C ASP A 28 10.19 -13.26 23.33
N GLY A 29 9.52 -12.31 22.65
CA GLY A 29 9.52 -10.89 22.98
C GLY A 29 10.82 -10.14 22.63
N LEU A 30 11.85 -10.81 22.10
CA LEU A 30 13.16 -10.22 21.85
C LEU A 30 13.28 -9.59 20.47
N MET A 31 12.47 -10.00 19.49
CA MET A 31 12.52 -9.55 18.08
C MET A 31 13.94 -9.67 17.48
N THR A 32 14.66 -10.74 17.84
CA THR A 32 16.04 -10.96 17.39
C THR A 32 16.09 -11.20 15.88
N VAL A 33 16.87 -10.40 15.18
CA VAL A 33 17.13 -10.57 13.75
C VAL A 33 18.08 -11.76 13.56
N SER A 34 17.76 -12.66 12.60
CA SER A 34 18.64 -13.78 12.27
C SER A 34 20.00 -13.27 11.79
N PRO A 35 21.12 -13.87 12.25
CA PRO A 35 22.46 -13.50 11.80
C PRO A 35 22.72 -13.79 10.31
N GLU A 36 21.86 -14.57 9.66
CA GLU A 36 21.93 -14.85 8.22
C GLU A 36 21.36 -13.72 7.36
N ILE A 37 20.67 -12.76 7.96
CA ILE A 37 20.09 -11.60 7.25
C ILE A 37 21.23 -10.66 6.88
N ALA A 38 21.36 -10.39 5.58
CA ALA A 38 22.31 -9.44 5.02
C ALA A 38 21.73 -8.76 3.77
N PRO A 39 22.18 -7.56 3.43
CA PRO A 39 21.82 -6.90 2.19
C PRO A 39 22.06 -7.79 0.97
N PRO A 40 21.13 -7.81 -0.02
CA PRO A 40 21.29 -8.63 -1.21
C PRO A 40 22.46 -8.10 -2.07
N VAL A 41 23.26 -9.01 -2.63
CA VAL A 41 24.29 -8.66 -3.62
C VAL A 41 23.64 -8.63 -5.00
N ILE A 42 23.64 -7.48 -5.65
CA ILE A 42 22.98 -7.27 -6.94
C ILE A 42 24.02 -6.80 -7.95
N GLN A 43 24.25 -7.60 -8.98
CA GLN A 43 25.16 -7.29 -10.09
C GLN A 43 24.46 -7.23 -11.43
N THR A 44 23.29 -7.86 -11.54
CA THR A 44 22.51 -7.96 -12.76
C THR A 44 21.03 -7.62 -12.50
N LYS A 45 20.27 -7.37 -13.59
CA LYS A 45 18.82 -7.24 -13.51
C LYS A 45 18.15 -8.49 -12.93
N GLU A 46 18.68 -9.67 -13.24
CA GLU A 46 18.15 -10.94 -12.72
C GLU A 46 18.35 -11.04 -11.21
N ASP A 47 19.53 -10.67 -10.70
CA ASP A 47 19.78 -10.62 -9.26
C ASP A 47 18.81 -9.67 -8.56
N PHE A 48 18.54 -8.50 -9.17
CA PHE A 48 17.57 -7.54 -8.65
C PHE A 48 16.16 -8.14 -8.58
N LEU A 49 15.70 -8.78 -9.64
CA LEU A 49 14.38 -9.41 -9.67
C LEU A 49 14.26 -10.55 -8.64
N ASN A 50 15.32 -11.33 -8.47
CA ASN A 50 15.40 -12.36 -7.44
C ASN A 50 15.39 -11.76 -6.03
N ALA A 51 16.16 -10.69 -5.79
CA ALA A 51 16.14 -9.97 -4.52
C ALA A 51 14.74 -9.43 -4.19
N VAL A 52 14.05 -8.81 -5.16
CA VAL A 52 12.65 -8.36 -4.99
C VAL A 52 11.71 -9.53 -4.67
N LYS A 53 11.93 -10.70 -5.26
CA LYS A 53 11.15 -11.91 -4.96
C LYS A 53 11.41 -12.41 -3.55
N GLU A 54 12.69 -12.57 -3.17
CA GLU A 54 13.09 -13.05 -1.84
C GLU A 54 12.69 -12.10 -0.71
N SER A 55 12.63 -10.78 -0.97
CA SER A 55 12.11 -9.80 -0.01
C SER A 55 10.64 -10.07 0.39
N GLY A 56 9.92 -10.87 -0.38
CA GLY A 56 8.49 -11.11 -0.19
C GLY A 56 7.59 -9.92 -0.51
N LEU A 57 8.12 -8.90 -1.22
CA LEU A 57 7.40 -7.68 -1.56
C LEU A 57 6.22 -7.94 -2.50
N VAL A 58 5.08 -7.41 -2.10
CA VAL A 58 3.86 -7.33 -2.90
C VAL A 58 3.38 -5.86 -2.98
N GLY A 59 2.33 -5.60 -3.73
CA GLY A 59 1.70 -4.28 -3.77
C GLY A 59 1.08 -3.92 -2.42
N LEU A 60 1.76 -3.08 -1.61
CA LEU A 60 1.39 -2.75 -0.24
C LEU A 60 0.22 -1.76 -0.13
N GLY A 61 -0.20 -1.15 -1.22
CA GLY A 61 -1.41 -0.31 -1.28
C GLY A 61 -2.73 -1.08 -1.31
N GLY A 62 -2.73 -2.38 -0.96
CA GLY A 62 -3.92 -3.23 -0.84
C GLY A 62 -4.07 -4.31 -1.92
N ALA A 63 -3.53 -4.10 -3.13
CA ALA A 63 -3.73 -5.03 -4.25
C ALA A 63 -2.98 -6.37 -4.12
N GLY A 64 -1.88 -6.42 -3.35
CA GLY A 64 -1.16 -7.66 -3.07
C GLY A 64 -0.47 -8.33 -4.26
N PHE A 65 -0.39 -7.67 -5.42
CA PHE A 65 0.25 -8.25 -6.61
C PHE A 65 1.77 -8.37 -6.40
N PRO A 66 2.40 -9.51 -6.70
CA PRO A 66 3.84 -9.71 -6.48
C PRO A 66 4.69 -8.68 -7.25
N ALA A 67 5.55 -7.94 -6.53
CA ALA A 67 6.31 -6.83 -7.11
C ALA A 67 7.34 -7.31 -8.15
N HIS A 68 7.98 -8.46 -7.92
CA HIS A 68 8.93 -9.03 -8.87
C HIS A 68 8.28 -9.40 -10.22
N VAL A 69 7.02 -9.85 -10.24
CA VAL A 69 6.28 -10.14 -11.47
C VAL A 69 5.99 -8.85 -12.24
N LYS A 70 5.60 -7.79 -11.52
CA LYS A 70 5.37 -6.47 -12.11
C LYS A 70 6.66 -5.89 -12.72
N ALA A 71 7.79 -6.08 -12.04
CA ALA A 71 9.11 -5.62 -12.49
C ALA A 71 9.70 -6.46 -13.66
N ALA A 72 9.31 -7.73 -13.77
CA ALA A 72 9.78 -8.66 -14.81
C ALA A 72 9.05 -8.51 -16.17
N SER A 73 8.49 -7.34 -16.46
CA SER A 73 7.82 -7.07 -17.74
C SER A 73 8.73 -7.37 -18.92
N LYS A 74 8.15 -8.01 -19.96
CA LYS A 74 8.81 -8.22 -21.27
C LYS A 74 8.71 -7.00 -22.18
N ASP A 75 7.71 -6.14 -21.93
CA ASP A 75 7.56 -4.89 -22.67
C ASP A 75 8.64 -3.88 -22.23
N PRO A 76 9.15 -3.03 -23.13
CA PRO A 76 10.06 -1.96 -22.73
C PRO A 76 9.36 -0.96 -21.80
N LEU A 77 10.02 -0.65 -20.68
CA LEU A 77 9.53 0.31 -19.71
C LEU A 77 10.35 1.60 -19.79
N ASP A 78 9.69 2.75 -19.86
CA ASP A 78 10.34 4.05 -19.88
C ASP A 78 9.98 4.94 -18.68
N THR A 79 8.83 4.66 -18.04
CA THR A 79 8.29 5.49 -16.96
C THR A 79 7.89 4.64 -15.75
N LEU A 80 8.45 4.98 -14.60
CA LEU A 80 8.00 4.50 -13.30
C LEU A 80 7.02 5.51 -12.71
N LEU A 81 5.86 5.03 -12.27
CA LEU A 81 4.89 5.83 -11.54
C LEU A 81 4.83 5.35 -10.09
N ILE A 82 5.13 6.25 -9.16
CA ILE A 82 4.94 5.98 -7.74
C ILE A 82 3.55 6.48 -7.35
N ASN A 83 2.72 5.56 -6.91
CA ASN A 83 1.38 5.82 -6.44
C ASN A 83 1.41 6.20 -4.97
N ALA A 84 1.30 7.49 -4.68
CA ALA A 84 1.15 8.09 -3.37
C ALA A 84 -0.21 8.82 -3.25
N ALA A 85 -1.18 8.49 -4.11
CA ALA A 85 -2.47 9.16 -4.13
C ALA A 85 -3.24 8.95 -2.82
N GLU A 86 -3.29 7.69 -2.33
CA GLU A 86 -4.00 7.32 -1.09
C GLU A 86 -5.41 7.90 -1.05
N CYS A 87 -6.20 7.57 -2.09
CA CYS A 87 -7.52 8.14 -2.31
C CYS A 87 -8.64 7.50 -1.47
N GLU A 88 -8.35 6.46 -0.70
CA GLU A 88 -9.28 5.87 0.26
C GLU A 88 -9.46 6.81 1.47
N PRO A 89 -10.69 7.22 1.82
CA PRO A 89 -10.93 7.97 3.04
C PRO A 89 -10.40 7.26 4.28
N TYR A 90 -10.03 8.00 5.31
CA TYR A 90 -9.43 7.55 6.57
C TYR A 90 -7.99 7.02 6.46
N LEU A 91 -7.56 6.47 5.34
CA LEU A 91 -6.21 5.92 5.21
C LEU A 91 -5.16 7.04 5.12
N THR A 92 -4.06 6.88 5.85
CA THR A 92 -2.96 7.85 5.93
C THR A 92 -1.58 7.19 5.98
N SER A 93 -1.49 5.88 5.77
CA SER A 93 -0.25 5.11 5.84
C SER A 93 0.76 5.51 4.76
N ASP A 94 0.31 5.76 3.52
CA ASP A 94 1.19 6.19 2.42
C ASP A 94 1.68 7.64 2.62
N ASN A 95 0.83 8.52 3.18
CA ASN A 95 1.24 9.87 3.54
C ASN A 95 2.31 9.88 4.64
N ARG A 96 2.18 9.01 5.65
CA ARG A 96 3.21 8.85 6.69
C ARG A 96 4.50 8.27 6.14
N GLU A 97 4.43 7.32 5.23
CA GLU A 97 5.60 6.79 4.52
C GLU A 97 6.35 7.89 3.75
N ALA A 98 5.61 8.76 3.05
CA ALA A 98 6.20 9.88 2.33
C ALA A 98 6.93 10.88 3.26
N LEU A 99 6.41 11.10 4.48
CA LEU A 99 6.96 12.06 5.43
C LEU A 99 8.08 11.48 6.29
N GLU A 100 7.98 10.23 6.69
CA GLU A 100 8.88 9.62 7.68
C GLU A 100 10.01 8.81 7.03
N ASP A 101 9.80 8.35 5.79
CA ASP A 101 10.68 7.37 5.14
C ASP A 101 10.99 7.73 3.67
N GLY A 102 10.87 9.02 3.36
CA GLY A 102 11.05 9.54 2.00
C GLY A 102 12.41 9.25 1.38
N GLU A 103 13.48 9.10 2.17
CA GLU A 103 14.81 8.73 1.69
C GLU A 103 14.83 7.30 1.14
N HIS A 104 14.31 6.32 1.89
CA HIS A 104 14.18 4.95 1.38
C HIS A 104 13.22 4.84 0.20
N VAL A 105 12.18 5.69 0.14
CA VAL A 105 11.32 5.78 -1.06
C VAL A 105 12.16 6.15 -2.29
N LEU A 106 13.08 7.12 -2.18
CA LEU A 106 13.99 7.49 -3.26
C LEU A 106 14.97 6.37 -3.60
N ASP A 107 15.52 5.68 -2.60
CA ASP A 107 16.43 4.54 -2.82
C ASP A 107 15.74 3.41 -3.60
N GLY A 108 14.51 3.05 -3.23
CA GLY A 108 13.70 2.09 -3.99
C GLY A 108 13.40 2.55 -5.42
N ILE A 109 13.09 3.84 -5.61
CA ILE A 109 12.90 4.44 -6.95
C ILE A 109 14.17 4.31 -7.79
N PHE A 110 15.32 4.71 -7.27
CA PHE A 110 16.58 4.67 -8.03
C PHE A 110 17.01 3.24 -8.35
N ALA A 111 16.80 2.30 -7.43
CA ALA A 111 17.04 0.88 -7.70
C ALA A 111 16.16 0.36 -8.86
N MET A 112 14.86 0.67 -8.84
CA MET A 112 13.97 0.33 -9.95
C MET A 112 14.40 0.97 -11.27
N MET A 113 14.76 2.26 -11.25
CA MET A 113 15.24 2.97 -12.44
C MET A 113 16.50 2.33 -13.00
N GLN A 114 17.48 2.04 -12.16
CA GLN A 114 18.74 1.45 -12.53
C GLN A 114 18.57 0.06 -13.16
N TRP A 115 17.94 -0.84 -12.45
CA TRP A 115 17.88 -2.26 -12.83
C TRP A 115 16.85 -2.57 -13.91
N LEU A 116 15.80 -1.76 -14.05
CA LEU A 116 14.81 -1.91 -15.12
C LEU A 116 15.09 -1.01 -16.34
N GLY A 117 16.13 -0.17 -16.30
CA GLY A 117 16.49 0.74 -17.39
C GLY A 117 15.50 1.90 -17.57
N ILE A 118 14.77 2.26 -16.52
CA ILE A 118 13.73 3.29 -16.57
C ILE A 118 14.37 4.68 -16.51
N GLN A 119 13.95 5.55 -17.42
CA GLN A 119 14.55 6.88 -17.57
C GLN A 119 13.86 7.97 -16.73
N ARG A 120 12.58 7.78 -16.39
CA ARG A 120 11.79 8.81 -15.74
C ARG A 120 10.90 8.21 -14.64
N THR A 121 10.79 8.93 -13.52
CA THR A 121 9.85 8.61 -12.44
C THR A 121 8.97 9.81 -12.13
N ILE A 122 7.68 9.55 -11.89
CA ILE A 122 6.71 10.54 -11.44
C ILE A 122 6.04 10.00 -10.18
N ILE A 123 6.15 10.74 -9.07
CA ILE A 123 5.43 10.45 -7.83
C ILE A 123 4.10 11.19 -7.89
N GLY A 124 3.00 10.46 -8.05
CA GLY A 124 1.64 11.00 -8.05
C GLY A 124 1.07 11.02 -6.63
N ILE A 125 0.82 12.21 -6.09
CA ILE A 125 0.31 12.41 -4.72
C ILE A 125 -0.85 13.42 -4.76
N GLU A 126 -1.89 13.21 -3.95
CA GLU A 126 -3.04 14.11 -3.93
C GLU A 126 -2.71 15.46 -3.29
N SER A 127 -3.29 16.53 -3.85
CA SER A 127 -3.00 17.93 -3.46
C SER A 127 -3.44 18.28 -2.03
N ASN A 128 -4.23 17.44 -1.38
CA ASN A 128 -4.59 17.54 0.02
C ASN A 128 -3.47 17.10 1.00
N LYS A 129 -2.29 16.73 0.47
CA LYS A 129 -1.10 16.31 1.23
C LYS A 129 0.08 17.29 0.99
N PRO A 130 -0.08 18.60 1.27
CA PRO A 130 0.92 19.63 0.89
C PRO A 130 2.29 19.43 1.56
N GLU A 131 2.31 18.95 2.82
CA GLU A 131 3.56 18.70 3.55
C GLU A 131 4.38 17.58 2.92
N ALA A 132 3.75 16.46 2.57
CA ALA A 132 4.41 15.35 1.89
C ALA A 132 4.90 15.75 0.49
N ILE A 133 4.12 16.54 -0.26
CA ILE A 133 4.54 17.08 -1.56
C ILE A 133 5.80 17.95 -1.40
N LYS A 134 5.80 18.84 -0.42
CA LYS A 134 6.95 19.70 -0.14
C LYS A 134 8.17 18.89 0.26
N HIS A 135 8.00 17.98 1.22
CA HIS A 135 9.07 17.11 1.72
C HIS A 135 9.73 16.28 0.61
N LEU A 136 8.93 15.58 -0.20
CA LEU A 136 9.45 14.78 -1.31
C LEU A 136 10.19 15.64 -2.35
N ARG A 137 9.68 16.85 -2.66
CA ARG A 137 10.38 17.77 -3.56
C ARG A 137 11.74 18.23 -3.02
N GLU A 138 11.82 18.50 -1.72
CA GLU A 138 13.06 18.88 -1.05
C GLU A 138 14.09 17.73 -1.06
N LEU A 139 13.65 16.50 -0.79
CA LEU A 139 14.51 15.31 -0.86
C LEU A 139 15.03 15.11 -2.30
N ILE A 140 14.15 15.15 -3.29
CA ILE A 140 14.52 15.00 -4.71
C ILE A 140 15.53 16.08 -5.13
N ALA A 141 15.35 17.33 -4.68
CA ALA A 141 16.25 18.42 -5.04
C ALA A 141 17.64 18.29 -4.43
N LYS A 142 17.74 17.65 -3.26
CA LYS A 142 19.02 17.39 -2.56
C LYS A 142 19.76 16.17 -3.10
N ASP A 143 19.04 15.21 -3.69
CA ASP A 143 19.61 13.95 -4.15
C ASP A 143 20.18 14.09 -5.59
N SER A 144 21.49 14.03 -5.71
CA SER A 144 22.19 14.15 -7.00
C SER A 144 21.82 13.07 -8.02
N ARG A 145 21.34 11.90 -7.56
CA ARG A 145 20.86 10.81 -8.42
C ARG A 145 19.62 11.20 -9.21
N SER A 146 18.84 12.16 -8.71
CA SER A 146 17.57 12.58 -9.32
C SER A 146 17.77 13.16 -10.73
N ASN A 147 18.79 13.99 -10.91
CA ASN A 147 19.22 14.58 -12.20
C ASN A 147 18.04 14.93 -13.13
N ASN A 148 17.01 15.59 -12.60
CA ASN A 148 15.74 15.94 -13.26
C ASN A 148 14.91 14.74 -13.79
N ARG A 149 15.24 13.51 -13.39
CA ARG A 149 14.51 12.31 -13.84
C ARG A 149 13.37 11.90 -12.90
N VAL A 150 13.34 12.44 -11.69
CA VAL A 150 12.30 12.18 -10.69
C VAL A 150 11.53 13.46 -10.40
N GLY A 151 10.21 13.41 -10.43
CA GLY A 151 9.36 14.56 -10.16
C GLY A 151 8.12 14.22 -9.36
N VAL A 152 7.55 15.23 -8.67
CA VAL A 152 6.30 15.10 -7.91
C VAL A 152 5.17 15.81 -8.64
N LEU A 153 4.11 15.06 -8.97
CA LEU A 153 2.89 15.55 -9.57
C LEU A 153 1.78 15.63 -8.52
N ALA A 154 1.32 16.86 -8.24
CA ALA A 154 0.14 17.07 -7.42
C ALA A 154 -1.13 16.70 -8.21
N LEU A 155 -1.87 15.72 -7.71
CA LEU A 155 -3.09 15.20 -8.30
C LEU A 155 -4.33 15.83 -7.61
N LYS A 156 -5.46 15.85 -8.30
CA LYS A 156 -6.73 16.23 -7.67
C LYS A 156 -7.12 15.19 -6.62
N ALA A 157 -7.48 15.65 -5.41
CA ALA A 157 -8.00 14.77 -4.35
C ALA A 157 -9.41 14.29 -4.72
N ARG A 158 -9.52 13.04 -5.16
CA ARG A 158 -10.79 12.40 -5.55
C ARG A 158 -10.63 10.89 -5.67
N TYR A 159 -11.68 10.16 -5.42
CA TYR A 159 -11.70 8.72 -5.68
C TYR A 159 -12.18 8.45 -7.13
N PRO A 160 -11.58 7.50 -7.89
CA PRO A 160 -10.44 6.66 -7.57
C PRO A 160 -9.09 7.17 -8.16
N GLN A 161 -8.56 8.26 -7.68
CA GLN A 161 -7.33 8.88 -8.22
C GLN A 161 -6.10 7.94 -8.18
N GLY A 162 -6.03 7.05 -7.17
CA GLY A 162 -4.99 6.04 -7.03
C GLY A 162 -5.19 4.79 -7.90
N ALA A 163 -6.28 4.67 -8.65
CA ALA A 163 -6.45 3.56 -9.58
C ALA A 163 -5.35 3.61 -10.66
N GLU A 164 -4.66 2.49 -10.88
CA GLU A 164 -3.44 2.41 -11.69
C GLU A 164 -3.59 3.07 -13.08
N LYS A 165 -4.67 2.76 -13.81
CA LYS A 165 -4.92 3.34 -15.14
C LYS A 165 -5.30 4.83 -15.10
N VAL A 166 -5.96 5.27 -14.03
CA VAL A 166 -6.29 6.69 -13.80
C VAL A 166 -5.01 7.48 -13.54
N LEU A 167 -4.13 6.95 -12.69
CA LEU A 167 -2.83 7.56 -12.39
C LEU A 167 -1.97 7.67 -13.65
N ILE A 168 -1.86 6.60 -14.46
CA ILE A 168 -1.12 6.61 -15.72
C ILE A 168 -1.62 7.71 -16.63
N LYS A 169 -2.95 7.79 -16.84
CA LYS A 169 -3.56 8.84 -17.67
C LYS A 169 -3.26 10.24 -17.14
N ALA A 170 -3.40 10.44 -15.84
CA ALA A 170 -3.16 11.74 -15.20
C ALA A 170 -1.69 12.19 -15.31
N ALA A 171 -0.75 11.24 -15.12
CA ALA A 171 0.68 11.54 -15.06
C ALA A 171 1.37 11.60 -16.43
N THR A 172 0.89 10.82 -17.41
CA THR A 172 1.61 10.64 -18.70
C THR A 172 0.77 10.97 -19.93
N ASN A 173 -0.53 11.21 -19.75
CA ASN A 173 -1.52 11.32 -20.82
C ASN A 173 -1.69 10.03 -21.67
N ARG A 174 -1.00 8.92 -21.33
CA ARG A 174 -1.15 7.62 -21.99
C ARG A 174 -2.44 6.93 -21.52
N VAL A 175 -3.07 6.16 -22.40
CA VAL A 175 -4.29 5.39 -22.11
C VAL A 175 -3.96 3.91 -22.24
N VAL A 176 -4.08 3.18 -21.14
CA VAL A 176 -3.91 1.71 -21.13
C VAL A 176 -5.16 1.09 -21.76
N PRO A 177 -5.05 0.37 -22.87
CA PRO A 177 -6.20 -0.25 -23.53
C PRO A 177 -6.93 -1.24 -22.60
N MET A 178 -8.20 -1.49 -22.91
CA MET A 178 -8.98 -2.47 -22.17
C MET A 178 -8.31 -3.87 -22.23
N GLY A 179 -8.25 -4.56 -21.09
CA GLY A 179 -7.61 -5.88 -20.99
C GLY A 179 -6.08 -5.87 -21.02
N LYS A 180 -5.42 -4.71 -21.26
CA LYS A 180 -3.97 -4.59 -21.26
C LYS A 180 -3.42 -4.13 -19.90
N LEU A 181 -2.12 -4.42 -19.70
CA LEU A 181 -1.35 -4.01 -18.51
C LEU A 181 -0.68 -2.65 -18.75
N PRO A 182 -0.26 -1.94 -17.68
CA PRO A 182 0.51 -0.71 -17.77
C PRO A 182 1.75 -0.78 -18.65
N SER A 183 2.42 -1.92 -18.69
CA SER A 183 3.60 -2.16 -19.53
C SER A 183 3.34 -1.97 -21.01
N SER A 184 2.12 -2.24 -21.49
CA SER A 184 1.73 -2.02 -22.88
C SER A 184 1.81 -0.56 -23.35
N VAL A 185 1.94 0.36 -22.42
CA VAL A 185 2.16 1.79 -22.65
C VAL A 185 3.47 2.30 -22.05
N GLY A 186 4.45 1.40 -21.81
CA GLY A 186 5.77 1.72 -21.29
C GLY A 186 5.81 2.09 -19.81
N CYS A 187 4.73 1.85 -19.07
CA CYS A 187 4.62 2.25 -17.66
C CYS A 187 4.71 1.06 -16.71
N VAL A 188 5.33 1.27 -15.55
CA VAL A 188 5.16 0.41 -14.38
C VAL A 188 4.71 1.28 -13.20
N VAL A 189 3.78 0.76 -12.40
CA VAL A 189 3.23 1.49 -11.25
C VAL A 189 3.58 0.74 -9.97
N MET A 190 4.14 1.44 -8.98
CA MET A 190 4.44 0.94 -7.64
C MET A 190 3.82 1.85 -6.59
N ASN A 191 3.25 1.28 -5.55
CA ASN A 191 2.80 2.05 -4.39
C ASN A 191 4.00 2.64 -3.63
N ILE A 192 3.85 3.81 -3.00
CA ILE A 192 4.94 4.51 -2.32
C ILE A 192 5.52 3.70 -1.16
N THR A 193 4.66 3.06 -0.34
CA THR A 193 5.12 2.19 0.75
C THR A 193 5.89 0.98 0.22
N SER A 194 5.52 0.45 -0.97
CA SER A 194 6.30 -0.61 -1.61
C SER A 194 7.67 -0.13 -2.07
N ALA A 195 7.79 1.12 -2.53
CA ALA A 195 9.07 1.71 -2.92
C ALA A 195 9.97 1.95 -1.69
N GLY A 196 9.42 2.50 -0.60
CA GLY A 196 10.14 2.69 0.67
C GLY A 196 10.63 1.37 1.25
N PHE A 197 9.76 0.35 1.30
CA PHE A 197 10.17 -0.98 1.73
C PHE A 197 11.30 -1.54 0.85
N LEU A 198 11.25 -1.38 -0.47
CA LEU A 198 12.31 -1.86 -1.36
C LEU A 198 13.65 -1.20 -1.02
N GLY A 199 13.68 0.11 -0.77
CA GLY A 199 14.87 0.83 -0.33
C GLY A 199 15.45 0.24 0.95
N ARG A 200 14.63 0.10 2.00
CA ARG A 200 15.02 -0.52 3.28
C ARG A 200 15.54 -1.95 3.12
N TYR A 201 14.86 -2.76 2.31
CA TYR A 201 15.30 -4.13 2.05
C TYR A 201 16.68 -4.19 1.39
N LEU A 202 16.93 -3.34 0.41
CA LEU A 202 18.22 -3.31 -0.27
C LEU A 202 19.37 -2.87 0.66
N GLU A 203 19.07 -2.04 1.67
CA GLU A 203 20.03 -1.62 2.68
C GLU A 203 20.25 -2.68 3.77
N THR A 204 19.17 -3.33 4.23
CA THR A 204 19.23 -4.16 5.44
C THR A 204 19.16 -5.66 5.18
N GLY A 205 18.60 -6.09 4.06
CA GLY A 205 18.27 -7.49 3.78
C GLY A 205 17.05 -8.02 4.54
N ILE A 206 16.41 -7.20 5.39
CA ILE A 206 15.24 -7.64 6.19
C ILE A 206 14.02 -7.79 5.27
N PRO A 207 13.46 -8.99 5.12
CA PRO A 207 12.30 -9.22 4.26
C PRO A 207 11.04 -8.57 4.83
N LEU A 208 9.96 -8.58 4.05
CA LEU A 208 8.67 -7.97 4.43
C LEU A 208 8.04 -8.74 5.59
N ILE A 209 8.38 -8.36 6.81
CA ILE A 209 7.91 -8.96 8.07
C ILE A 209 7.03 -8.00 8.88
N GLU A 210 7.04 -6.73 8.56
CA GLU A 210 6.25 -5.70 9.25
C GLU A 210 5.59 -4.77 8.24
N LYS A 211 4.59 -4.04 8.68
CA LYS A 211 3.84 -3.13 7.84
C LYS A 211 3.29 -1.95 8.62
N ARG A 212 3.27 -0.79 7.97
CA ARG A 212 2.53 0.39 8.44
C ARG A 212 1.05 0.20 8.14
N VAL A 213 0.20 0.40 9.15
CA VAL A 213 -1.26 0.25 9.06
C VAL A 213 -1.93 1.46 9.70
N THR A 214 -2.92 2.02 9.03
CA THR A 214 -3.80 3.04 9.63
C THR A 214 -4.86 2.36 10.50
N VAL A 215 -4.97 2.77 11.76
CA VAL A 215 -6.07 2.39 12.66
C VAL A 215 -6.92 3.61 12.92
N ASP A 216 -8.17 3.61 12.44
CA ASP A 216 -9.03 4.80 12.52
C ASP A 216 -10.52 4.41 12.57
N GLY A 217 -11.38 5.39 12.58
CA GLY A 217 -12.84 5.25 12.62
C GLY A 217 -13.45 5.72 13.93
N SER A 218 -14.73 5.99 13.90
CA SER A 218 -15.46 6.61 15.03
C SER A 218 -15.51 5.75 16.30
N ALA A 219 -15.25 4.45 16.20
CA ALA A 219 -15.19 3.55 17.34
C ALA A 219 -13.77 3.32 17.87
N ILE A 220 -12.72 3.94 17.32
CA ILE A 220 -11.35 3.81 17.82
C ILE A 220 -11.04 4.91 18.84
N GLN A 221 -10.44 4.53 19.99
CA GLN A 221 -10.15 5.46 21.08
C GLN A 221 -9.08 6.49 20.69
N SER A 222 -7.96 6.05 20.10
CA SER A 222 -6.83 6.86 19.73
C SER A 222 -6.37 6.53 18.30
N PRO A 223 -7.03 7.10 17.26
CA PRO A 223 -6.67 6.85 15.87
C PRO A 223 -5.22 7.22 15.59
N GLN A 224 -4.48 6.33 14.91
CA GLN A 224 -3.08 6.54 14.56
C GLN A 224 -2.59 5.56 13.48
N ASN A 225 -1.40 5.83 12.94
CA ASN A 225 -0.68 4.86 12.14
C ASN A 225 0.27 4.07 13.03
N VAL A 226 0.31 2.76 12.86
CA VAL A 226 1.19 1.86 13.61
C VAL A 226 2.03 1.01 12.64
N ILE A 227 3.26 0.68 13.04
CA ILE A 227 4.08 -0.32 12.36
C ILE A 227 3.97 -1.60 13.19
N VAL A 228 3.48 -2.67 12.56
CA VAL A 228 3.23 -3.94 13.25
C VAL A 228 3.79 -5.12 12.46
N PRO A 229 4.26 -6.18 13.13
CA PRO A 229 4.59 -7.44 12.48
C PRO A 229 3.40 -8.00 11.71
N ILE A 230 3.65 -8.54 10.52
CA ILE A 230 2.63 -9.28 9.76
C ILE A 230 2.27 -10.51 10.56
N GLY A 231 0.97 -10.71 10.79
CA GLY A 231 0.42 -11.75 11.67
C GLY A 231 -0.07 -11.23 13.02
N THR A 232 0.17 -9.97 13.38
CA THR A 232 -0.41 -9.33 14.57
C THR A 232 -1.93 -9.35 14.47
N GLN A 233 -2.61 -9.74 15.55
CA GLN A 233 -4.08 -9.70 15.59
C GLN A 233 -4.59 -8.25 15.52
N ILE A 234 -5.69 -8.04 14.83
CA ILE A 234 -6.34 -6.70 14.78
C ILE A 234 -6.71 -6.24 16.18
N SER A 235 -7.23 -7.15 17.01
CA SER A 235 -7.59 -6.88 18.41
C SER A 235 -6.43 -6.35 19.24
N ASP A 236 -5.22 -6.90 19.07
CA ASP A 236 -4.02 -6.42 19.76
C ASP A 236 -3.64 -5.01 19.29
N MET A 237 -3.71 -4.77 17.99
CA MET A 237 -3.41 -3.47 17.40
C MET A 237 -4.43 -2.40 17.85
N ILE A 238 -5.71 -2.74 17.92
CA ILE A 238 -6.76 -1.85 18.43
C ILE A 238 -6.55 -1.58 19.94
N THR A 239 -6.17 -2.60 20.70
CA THR A 239 -5.85 -2.47 22.13
C THR A 239 -4.67 -1.49 22.32
N PHE A 240 -3.61 -1.60 21.50
CA PHE A 240 -2.49 -0.66 21.48
C PHE A 240 -2.95 0.79 21.18
N CYS A 241 -3.97 0.95 20.34
CA CYS A 241 -4.60 2.25 20.04
C CYS A 241 -5.62 2.71 21.10
N GLY A 242 -5.58 2.16 22.32
CA GLY A 242 -6.44 2.54 23.43
C GLY A 242 -7.80 1.82 23.47
N GLY A 243 -8.02 0.86 22.59
CA GLY A 243 -9.26 0.08 22.51
C GLY A 243 -10.38 0.78 21.74
N TYR A 244 -11.57 0.25 21.92
CA TYR A 244 -12.80 0.79 21.31
C TYR A 244 -13.47 1.86 22.19
N LYS A 245 -14.10 2.85 21.54
CA LYS A 245 -15.07 3.77 22.17
C LYS A 245 -16.47 3.12 22.20
N GLY A 246 -16.68 2.14 23.04
CA GLY A 246 -17.92 1.35 23.07
C GLY A 246 -17.86 0.20 22.07
N GLU A 247 -19.02 -0.42 21.81
CA GLU A 247 -19.12 -1.57 20.91
C GLU A 247 -19.04 -1.16 19.44
N PRO A 248 -18.07 -1.65 18.65
CA PRO A 248 -18.02 -1.39 17.22
C PRO A 248 -19.17 -2.10 16.50
N LYS A 249 -19.81 -1.42 15.55
CA LYS A 249 -20.90 -2.01 14.74
C LYS A 249 -20.41 -2.47 13.38
N LYS A 250 -19.24 -1.97 12.93
CA LYS A 250 -18.60 -2.38 11.68
C LYS A 250 -17.10 -2.27 11.82
N ILE A 251 -16.40 -3.33 11.44
CA ILE A 251 -14.95 -3.33 11.30
C ILE A 251 -14.63 -3.58 9.83
N LEU A 252 -13.78 -2.72 9.25
CA LEU A 252 -13.29 -2.84 7.87
C LEU A 252 -11.80 -3.17 7.87
N TYR A 253 -11.45 -4.09 7.03
CA TYR A 253 -10.09 -4.49 6.72
C TYR A 253 -9.69 -3.81 5.40
N GLY A 254 -8.97 -2.71 5.49
CA GLY A 254 -8.72 -1.75 4.40
C GLY A 254 -9.54 -0.47 4.54
N GLY A 255 -9.65 0.29 3.45
CA GLY A 255 -10.42 1.53 3.39
C GLY A 255 -11.93 1.30 3.16
N PRO A 256 -12.75 2.34 3.29
CA PRO A 256 -14.21 2.21 3.20
C PRO A 256 -14.72 1.96 1.78
N MET A 257 -13.89 2.21 0.73
CA MET A 257 -14.30 2.04 -0.67
C MET A 257 -14.00 0.63 -1.19
N MET A 258 -12.83 0.06 -0.85
CA MET A 258 -12.34 -1.22 -1.36
C MET A 258 -12.10 -2.27 -0.29
N GLY A 259 -12.14 -1.89 1.01
CA GLY A 259 -11.93 -2.81 2.12
C GLY A 259 -13.09 -3.78 2.31
N ASN A 260 -12.81 -4.85 3.05
CA ASN A 260 -13.79 -5.88 3.37
C ASN A 260 -14.29 -5.72 4.81
N ALA A 261 -15.60 -5.84 5.02
CA ALA A 261 -16.12 -5.97 6.35
C ALA A 261 -15.72 -7.34 6.95
N VAL A 262 -15.29 -7.33 8.20
CA VAL A 262 -14.93 -8.54 8.94
C VAL A 262 -15.91 -8.76 10.12
N PHE A 263 -16.16 -10.01 10.44
CA PHE A 263 -17.09 -10.37 11.52
C PHE A 263 -16.39 -10.52 12.89
N THR A 264 -15.05 -10.48 12.90
CA THR A 264 -14.22 -10.55 14.11
C THR A 264 -12.92 -9.76 13.92
N ASP A 265 -12.39 -9.24 15.01
CA ASP A 265 -11.07 -8.60 15.09
C ASP A 265 -9.94 -9.59 15.47
N GLU A 266 -10.25 -10.86 15.61
CA GLU A 266 -9.26 -11.95 15.74
C GLU A 266 -8.65 -12.35 14.40
N THR A 267 -8.55 -11.41 13.47
CA THR A 267 -7.96 -11.59 12.14
C THR A 267 -6.55 -11.02 12.12
N PRO A 268 -5.55 -11.74 11.60
CA PRO A 268 -4.19 -11.23 11.56
C PRO A 268 -3.99 -10.17 10.47
N VAL A 269 -3.10 -9.21 10.74
CA VAL A 269 -2.58 -8.28 9.73
C VAL A 269 -1.85 -9.06 8.65
N MET A 270 -2.20 -8.81 7.39
CA MET A 270 -1.58 -9.40 6.20
C MET A 270 -0.76 -8.37 5.43
N LYS A 271 0.04 -8.82 4.46
CA LYS A 271 0.80 -7.93 3.57
C LYS A 271 -0.08 -6.89 2.86
N THR A 272 -1.35 -7.20 2.62
CA THR A 272 -2.33 -6.33 1.94
C THR A 272 -3.08 -5.37 2.87
N THR A 273 -2.93 -5.51 4.20
CA THR A 273 -3.63 -4.66 5.16
C THR A 273 -2.99 -3.28 5.21
N ASN A 274 -3.64 -2.26 4.69
CA ASN A 274 -3.17 -0.87 4.76
C ASN A 274 -3.98 -0.01 5.75
N GLY A 275 -5.09 -0.55 6.26
CA GLY A 275 -5.89 0.07 7.30
C GLY A 275 -6.83 -0.90 7.97
N VAL A 276 -7.21 -0.56 9.18
CA VAL A 276 -8.28 -1.17 9.96
C VAL A 276 -9.15 -0.04 10.48
N LEU A 277 -10.41 -0.05 10.07
CA LEU A 277 -11.37 1.00 10.45
C LEU A 277 -12.49 0.38 11.27
N ALA A 278 -12.79 0.98 12.41
CA ALA A 278 -13.93 0.56 13.24
C ALA A 278 -14.92 1.70 13.42
N PHE A 279 -16.17 1.44 13.11
CA PHE A 279 -17.25 2.41 13.16
C PHE A 279 -18.29 2.09 14.22
N ASN A 280 -18.78 3.13 14.89
CA ASN A 280 -19.93 3.06 15.76
C ASN A 280 -21.24 2.89 14.95
N GLU A 281 -22.37 2.75 15.64
CA GLU A 281 -23.67 2.52 15.00
C GLU A 281 -24.06 3.64 14.03
N LYS A 282 -23.80 4.91 14.39
CA LYS A 282 -24.14 6.07 13.55
C LYS A 282 -23.45 6.02 12.18
N ASP A 283 -22.16 5.69 12.16
CA ASP A 283 -21.35 5.71 10.94
C ASP A 283 -21.37 4.36 10.20
N ALA A 284 -21.79 3.30 10.89
CA ALA A 284 -21.97 1.96 10.32
C ALA A 284 -23.34 1.75 9.66
N THR A 285 -24.33 2.57 9.99
CA THR A 285 -25.71 2.42 9.50
C THR A 285 -25.75 2.72 8.01
N LEU A 286 -26.27 1.75 7.25
CA LEU A 286 -26.53 1.93 5.83
C LEU A 286 -27.91 2.57 5.63
N LEU A 287 -27.98 3.56 4.76
CA LEU A 287 -29.25 4.13 4.33
C LEU A 287 -30.06 3.06 3.57
N GLN A 288 -31.38 3.10 3.72
CA GLN A 288 -32.26 2.21 2.98
C GLN A 288 -32.13 2.50 1.49
N SER A 289 -31.91 1.45 0.70
CA SER A 289 -31.86 1.57 -0.77
C SER A 289 -33.23 1.96 -1.33
N THR A 290 -33.24 2.87 -2.28
CA THR A 290 -34.42 3.29 -3.02
C THR A 290 -34.24 3.03 -4.51
N ALA A 291 -35.35 2.97 -5.24
CA ALA A 291 -35.30 2.86 -6.70
C ALA A 291 -34.59 4.10 -7.32
N CYS A 292 -33.89 3.90 -8.42
CA CYS A 292 -33.29 5.00 -9.18
C CYS A 292 -34.35 5.95 -9.73
N ILE A 293 -34.15 7.24 -9.50
CA ILE A 293 -35.06 8.31 -10.05
C ILE A 293 -34.62 8.81 -11.44
N HIS A 294 -33.59 8.21 -12.03
CA HIS A 294 -33.01 8.54 -13.33
C HIS A 294 -32.61 10.02 -13.54
N CYS A 295 -32.14 10.69 -12.47
CA CYS A 295 -31.71 12.10 -12.55
C CYS A 295 -30.39 12.33 -13.30
N GLY A 296 -29.62 11.28 -13.58
CA GLY A 296 -28.36 11.35 -14.33
C GLY A 296 -27.17 11.98 -13.57
N PHE A 297 -27.34 12.38 -12.30
CA PHE A 297 -26.27 13.05 -11.54
C PHE A 297 -25.01 12.18 -11.37
N CYS A 298 -25.18 10.88 -11.22
CA CYS A 298 -24.06 9.93 -11.14
C CYS A 298 -23.16 9.92 -12.40
N LEU A 299 -23.75 10.19 -13.59
CA LEU A 299 -23.00 10.29 -14.84
C LEU A 299 -22.08 11.53 -14.85
N THR A 300 -22.59 12.66 -14.33
CA THR A 300 -21.84 13.93 -14.36
C THR A 300 -20.69 13.97 -13.38
N VAL A 301 -20.77 13.20 -12.28
CA VAL A 301 -19.74 13.18 -11.24
C VAL A 301 -18.75 12.03 -11.40
N CYS A 302 -19.05 11.03 -12.24
CA CYS A 302 -18.18 9.86 -12.39
C CYS A 302 -16.87 10.22 -13.11
N PRO A 303 -15.69 10.10 -12.47
CA PRO A 303 -14.41 10.41 -13.11
C PRO A 303 -14.01 9.39 -14.20
N MET A 304 -14.71 8.25 -14.25
CA MET A 304 -14.47 7.16 -15.20
C MET A 304 -15.47 7.16 -16.36
N ASN A 305 -16.40 8.11 -16.40
CA ASN A 305 -17.49 8.20 -17.38
C ASN A 305 -18.32 6.92 -17.49
N LEU A 306 -18.57 6.27 -16.36
CA LEU A 306 -19.42 5.08 -16.30
C LEU A 306 -20.91 5.46 -16.29
N MET A 307 -21.71 4.55 -16.79
CA MET A 307 -23.18 4.59 -16.66
C MET A 307 -23.61 3.60 -15.59
N PRO A 308 -23.82 4.02 -14.33
CA PRO A 308 -24.12 3.10 -13.24
C PRO A 308 -25.58 2.61 -13.22
N THR A 309 -26.46 3.12 -14.09
CA THR A 309 -27.89 2.76 -14.18
C THR A 309 -28.26 2.35 -15.59
#